data_8fc8c5eba114295c2cf503f0128933b2
#
_entry.id   8fc8c5eba114295c2cf503f0128933b2
#
_cell.length_a   1.000
_cell.length_b   1.000
_cell.length_c   1.000
_cell.angle_alpha   90.00
_cell.angle_beta   90.00
_cell.angle_gamma   90.00
#
_symmetry.space_group_name_H-M   'P 1'
#
loop_
_entity.id
_entity.type
_entity.pdbx_description
1 polymer ?
#
loop_
_entity_poly.entity_id
_entity_poly.type
_entity_poly.pdbx_seq_one_letter_code
_entity_poly.pdbx_strand_id
1 'polypeptide(L)'
;MLAPFCLNAEAQKKVVKSKTHYAEDVLRPYVESGELSGAISIFYKDGVQETCCIGYADVEAKSPITLDNIFMQCSQTKGFCGVTIAKLVEEGKISLDDPVYKYLPEFKVLWILESDADGVKTLRRAKNVLTVRMIMNHTGGFPFENVVKRSGVKGGGWNGGAPLRQVAIVAAAMPLLFEPGTKVQYSNTGIDIGAAIVEEVTGMNWEDYLKKEVLDPLGIKSTTFWPTDKQLKSKIELYTFKENAPAEWRQEMPGMPAPHNGPRVFPSAGGGLWTTASDQLKFYKMLMNLGVGDNGVRILKAETVKSILAVSTRPTDMQGYSLGLSAPVKDDENAWFGHGGAWGTNCQVNWHKKQLRLWVIQSAGGPHPWKKPMNKAAEKFFSESLNTSGVDSYTGRVR
;
A
#
# COMPACT_ATOMS: atom_id res chain seq x y z
N MET A 1 29.38 19.34 -35.76
CA MET A 1 29.33 20.10 -34.50
C MET A 1 28.05 19.72 -33.78
N LEU A 2 28.14 18.82 -32.80
CA LEU A 2 27.02 18.41 -31.96
C LEU A 2 27.10 19.29 -30.72
N ALA A 3 26.05 20.09 -30.46
CA ALA A 3 25.91 20.90 -29.26
C ALA A 3 25.66 19.97 -28.05
N PRO A 4 26.29 20.22 -26.89
CA PRO A 4 26.02 19.43 -25.69
C PRO A 4 24.66 19.83 -25.13
N PHE A 5 23.77 18.85 -24.94
CA PHE A 5 22.57 18.99 -24.15
C PHE A 5 22.98 19.27 -22.69
N CYS A 6 22.84 20.51 -22.27
CA CYS A 6 22.86 20.88 -20.87
C CYS A 6 21.62 20.26 -20.19
N LEU A 7 21.82 19.17 -19.49
CA LEU A 7 20.91 18.69 -18.45
C LEU A 7 20.89 19.77 -17.36
N ASN A 8 19.79 20.51 -17.28
CA ASN A 8 19.48 21.31 -16.11
C ASN A 8 19.31 20.35 -14.93
N ALA A 9 20.37 20.20 -14.16
CA ALA A 9 20.28 19.66 -12.81
C ALA A 9 19.51 20.70 -11.97
N GLU A 10 18.18 20.57 -11.88
CA GLU A 10 17.46 21.19 -10.77
C GLU A 10 18.12 20.68 -9.49
N ALA A 11 18.81 21.59 -8.81
CA ALA A 11 19.47 21.29 -7.55
C ALA A 11 18.45 20.64 -6.62
N GLN A 12 18.74 19.42 -6.13
CA GLN A 12 17.93 18.73 -5.14
C GLN A 12 17.68 19.70 -4.00
N LYS A 13 16.43 20.16 -3.87
CA LYS A 13 16.03 21.06 -2.78
C LYS A 13 16.30 20.35 -1.48
N LYS A 14 17.22 20.86 -0.68
CA LYS A 14 17.55 20.32 0.62
C LYS A 14 16.29 20.31 1.50
N VAL A 15 15.87 19.14 1.97
CA VAL A 15 14.71 19.01 2.85
C VAL A 15 14.98 19.73 4.17
N VAL A 16 14.13 20.67 4.51
CA VAL A 16 14.20 21.46 5.76
C VAL A 16 13.29 20.81 6.80
N LYS A 17 13.80 20.53 7.99
CA LYS A 17 12.98 19.99 9.09
C LYS A 17 12.16 21.10 9.76
N SER A 18 10.88 20.83 10.03
CA SER A 18 10.01 21.73 10.79
C SER A 18 10.44 21.76 12.26
N LYS A 19 10.28 22.93 12.91
CA LYS A 19 10.52 23.09 14.36
C LYS A 19 9.30 22.75 15.22
N THR A 20 8.13 22.64 14.63
CA THR A 20 6.86 22.37 15.31
C THR A 20 6.56 20.87 15.31
N HIS A 21 5.88 20.42 16.36
CA HIS A 21 5.65 19.00 16.66
C HIS A 21 4.18 18.60 16.48
N TYR A 22 3.59 18.88 15.31
CA TYR A 22 2.16 18.68 15.07
C TYR A 22 1.71 17.23 15.26
N ALA A 23 2.47 16.27 14.73
CA ALA A 23 2.16 14.85 14.88
C ALA A 23 2.46 14.35 16.28
N GLU A 24 3.54 14.81 16.90
CA GLU A 24 3.97 14.40 18.24
C GLU A 24 2.94 14.82 19.30
N ASP A 25 2.39 16.03 19.21
CA ASP A 25 1.36 16.53 20.13
C ASP A 25 0.10 15.64 20.11
N VAL A 26 -0.21 15.01 18.97
CA VAL A 26 -1.34 14.07 18.85
C VAL A 26 -0.98 12.69 19.39
N LEU A 27 0.23 12.20 19.12
CA LEU A 27 0.60 10.80 19.40
C LEU A 27 1.14 10.61 20.81
N ARG A 28 1.77 11.64 21.38
CA ARG A 28 2.38 11.60 22.72
C ARG A 28 1.43 11.11 23.82
N PRO A 29 0.18 11.59 23.96
CA PRO A 29 -0.72 11.11 24.99
C PRO A 29 -0.96 9.60 24.96
N TYR A 30 -1.10 9.02 23.75
CA TYR A 30 -1.33 7.57 23.57
C TYR A 30 -0.07 6.74 23.88
N VAL A 31 1.12 7.28 23.61
CA VAL A 31 2.38 6.59 23.94
C VAL A 31 2.69 6.68 25.41
N GLU A 32 2.47 7.84 26.05
CA GLU A 32 2.70 8.04 27.48
C GLU A 32 1.69 7.25 28.35
N SER A 33 0.46 7.09 27.90
CA SER A 33 -0.52 6.22 28.56
C SER A 33 -0.26 4.71 28.34
N GLY A 34 0.64 4.37 27.38
CA GLY A 34 0.92 2.99 26.98
C GLY A 34 -0.12 2.37 26.03
N GLU A 35 -1.14 3.12 25.60
CA GLU A 35 -2.14 2.64 24.64
C GLU A 35 -1.54 2.35 23.25
N LEU A 36 -0.44 3.05 22.91
CA LEU A 36 0.42 2.76 21.77
C LEU A 36 1.84 2.43 22.24
N SER A 37 2.45 1.41 21.64
CA SER A 37 3.87 1.10 21.84
C SER A 37 4.78 2.21 21.30
N GLY A 38 4.46 2.71 20.12
CA GLY A 38 5.18 3.77 19.44
C GLY A 38 4.53 4.10 18.10
N ALA A 39 5.00 5.18 17.51
CA ALA A 39 4.51 5.66 16.22
C ALA A 39 5.61 6.40 15.44
N ILE A 40 5.50 6.33 14.12
CA ILE A 40 6.25 7.15 13.17
C ILE A 40 5.26 8.03 12.43
N SER A 41 5.60 9.31 12.22
CA SER A 41 4.85 10.18 11.30
C SER A 41 5.79 11.05 10.47
N ILE A 42 5.40 11.28 9.23
CA ILE A 42 6.07 12.21 8.31
C ILE A 42 5.00 13.06 7.64
N PHE A 43 5.08 14.38 7.81
CA PHE A 43 4.36 15.36 7.01
C PHE A 43 5.36 16.08 6.11
N TYR A 44 5.01 16.24 4.85
CA TYR A 44 5.88 16.89 3.87
C TYR A 44 5.09 17.87 3.00
N LYS A 45 5.66 19.06 2.76
CA LYS A 45 5.14 20.06 1.85
C LYS A 45 6.29 20.90 1.29
N ASP A 46 6.39 21.00 -0.04
CA ASP A 46 7.31 21.91 -0.74
C ASP A 46 8.78 21.92 -0.24
N GLY A 47 9.32 20.73 0.06
CA GLY A 47 10.69 20.61 0.56
C GLY A 47 10.83 20.73 2.07
N VAL A 48 9.77 21.05 2.80
CA VAL A 48 9.77 21.05 4.27
C VAL A 48 9.18 19.74 4.80
N GLN A 49 9.83 19.15 5.79
CA GLN A 49 9.42 17.88 6.37
C GLN A 49 9.39 17.95 7.89
N GLU A 50 8.27 17.57 8.49
CA GLU A 50 8.19 17.16 9.90
C GLU A 50 8.33 15.65 9.98
N THR A 51 9.14 15.19 10.93
CA THR A 51 9.31 13.76 11.22
C THR A 51 9.20 13.55 12.71
N CYS A 52 8.29 12.67 13.10
CA CYS A 52 8.09 12.23 14.48
C CYS A 52 8.39 10.73 14.57
N CYS A 53 9.25 10.34 15.52
CA CYS A 53 9.43 8.96 15.97
C CYS A 53 9.30 9.00 17.49
N ILE A 54 8.25 8.39 18.03
CA ILE A 54 7.94 8.44 19.47
C ILE A 54 7.61 7.04 20.00
N GLY A 55 8.14 6.71 21.19
CA GLY A 55 7.95 5.40 21.81
C GLY A 55 8.88 4.32 21.29
N TYR A 56 8.41 3.08 21.30
CA TYR A 56 9.22 1.88 21.07
C TYR A 56 8.74 1.08 19.87
N ALA A 57 9.69 0.51 19.13
CA ALA A 57 9.45 -0.55 18.16
C ALA A 57 9.12 -1.88 18.86
N ASP A 58 9.73 -2.10 20.02
CA ASP A 58 9.53 -3.24 20.92
C ASP A 58 9.55 -2.72 22.36
N VAL A 59 8.42 -2.80 23.03
CA VAL A 59 8.26 -2.26 24.41
C VAL A 59 9.03 -3.12 25.41
N GLU A 60 9.00 -4.44 25.25
CA GLU A 60 9.63 -5.40 26.13
C GLU A 60 11.16 -5.29 26.08
N ALA A 61 11.70 -5.14 24.87
CA ALA A 61 13.14 -4.92 24.67
C ALA A 61 13.56 -3.46 24.87
N LYS A 62 12.61 -2.53 25.11
CA LYS A 62 12.85 -1.07 25.17
C LYS A 62 13.62 -0.55 23.96
N SER A 63 13.35 -1.11 22.79
CA SER A 63 13.97 -0.72 21.53
C SER A 63 13.28 0.52 20.96
N PRO A 64 13.95 1.69 20.87
CA PRO A 64 13.32 2.90 20.36
C PRO A 64 12.85 2.72 18.91
N ILE A 65 11.71 3.35 18.57
CA ILE A 65 11.22 3.36 17.21
C ILE A 65 11.99 4.37 16.34
N THR A 66 12.32 3.96 15.10
CA THR A 66 13.07 4.77 14.12
C THR A 66 12.46 4.66 12.73
N LEU A 67 12.84 5.54 11.81
CA LEU A 67 12.41 5.50 10.41
C LEU A 67 12.81 4.21 9.66
N ASP A 68 13.83 3.52 10.14
CA ASP A 68 14.43 2.36 9.49
C ASP A 68 14.01 1.02 10.12
N ASN A 69 13.16 1.04 11.14
CA ASN A 69 12.52 -0.17 11.61
C ASN A 69 11.61 -0.74 10.53
N ILE A 70 11.73 -2.05 10.28
CA ILE A 70 10.88 -2.72 9.30
C ILE A 70 9.51 -3.01 9.89
N PHE A 71 8.47 -2.85 9.08
CA PHE A 71 7.10 -3.15 9.45
C PHE A 71 6.32 -3.71 8.27
N MET A 72 5.27 -4.46 8.56
CA MET A 72 4.36 -4.93 7.54
C MET A 72 3.39 -3.81 7.15
N GLN A 73 3.45 -3.36 5.90
CA GLN A 73 2.62 -2.26 5.43
C GLN A 73 1.20 -2.67 5.05
N CYS A 74 0.90 -3.97 5.08
CA CYS A 74 -0.42 -4.51 4.77
C CYS A 74 -0.95 -4.03 3.41
N SER A 75 -2.18 -3.55 3.38
CA SER A 75 -2.88 -3.15 2.15
C SER A 75 -2.22 -2.02 1.36
N GLN A 76 -1.25 -1.30 1.90
CA GLN A 76 -0.45 -0.35 1.12
C GLN A 76 0.37 -1.04 0.01
N THR A 77 0.61 -2.34 0.13
CA THR A 77 1.20 -3.19 -0.93
C THR A 77 0.45 -3.09 -2.25
N LYS A 78 -0.88 -2.89 -2.21
CA LYS A 78 -1.73 -2.79 -3.41
C LYS A 78 -1.30 -1.68 -4.35
N GLY A 79 -0.85 -0.54 -3.81
CA GLY A 79 -0.35 0.57 -4.62
C GLY A 79 0.92 0.22 -5.40
N PHE A 80 1.78 -0.63 -4.85
CA PHE A 80 2.96 -1.13 -5.57
C PHE A 80 2.56 -2.01 -6.76
N CYS A 81 1.57 -2.90 -6.58
CA CYS A 81 0.99 -3.65 -7.70
C CYS A 81 0.34 -2.71 -8.72
N GLY A 82 -0.40 -1.70 -8.26
CA GLY A 82 -0.99 -0.69 -9.13
C GLY A 82 0.03 0.01 -10.03
N VAL A 83 1.20 0.35 -9.48
CA VAL A 83 2.29 0.96 -10.25
C VAL A 83 2.87 0.00 -11.29
N THR A 84 3.03 -1.29 -10.96
CA THR A 84 3.52 -2.29 -11.95
C THR A 84 2.52 -2.50 -13.09
N ILE A 85 1.22 -2.55 -12.79
CA ILE A 85 0.15 -2.60 -13.81
C ILE A 85 0.15 -1.31 -14.64
N ALA A 86 0.22 -0.13 -14.01
CA ALA A 86 0.27 1.15 -14.71
C ALA A 86 1.46 1.25 -15.68
N LYS A 87 2.61 0.69 -15.30
CA LYS A 87 3.80 0.62 -16.15
C LYS A 87 3.56 -0.24 -17.40
N LEU A 88 2.96 -1.41 -17.23
CA LEU A 88 2.63 -2.27 -18.37
C LEU A 88 1.57 -1.65 -19.29
N VAL A 89 0.63 -0.88 -18.74
CA VAL A 89 -0.33 -0.09 -19.53
C VAL A 89 0.39 1.00 -20.32
N GLU A 90 1.28 1.74 -19.68
CA GLU A 90 2.08 2.79 -20.32
C GLU A 90 2.97 2.25 -21.46
N GLU A 91 3.49 1.03 -21.29
CA GLU A 91 4.28 0.32 -22.29
C GLU A 91 3.43 -0.31 -23.41
N GLY A 92 2.10 -0.23 -23.34
CA GLY A 92 1.17 -0.82 -24.31
C GLY A 92 1.11 -2.36 -24.28
N LYS A 93 1.65 -2.98 -23.23
CA LYS A 93 1.66 -4.45 -23.08
C LYS A 93 0.33 -5.00 -22.62
N ILE A 94 -0.43 -4.23 -21.86
CA ILE A 94 -1.78 -4.54 -21.39
C ILE A 94 -2.69 -3.31 -21.56
N SER A 95 -4.02 -3.55 -21.58
CA SER A 95 -5.02 -2.49 -21.42
C SER A 95 -5.83 -2.75 -20.15
N LEU A 96 -6.27 -1.69 -19.46
CA LEU A 96 -7.16 -1.84 -18.32
C LEU A 96 -8.50 -2.50 -18.69
N ASP A 97 -8.92 -2.36 -19.94
CA ASP A 97 -10.18 -2.92 -20.46
C ASP A 97 -9.98 -4.28 -21.12
N ASP A 98 -8.75 -4.80 -21.16
CA ASP A 98 -8.50 -6.17 -21.60
C ASP A 98 -9.22 -7.17 -20.68
N PRO A 99 -9.85 -8.21 -21.26
CA PRO A 99 -10.35 -9.33 -20.50
C PRO A 99 -9.24 -10.04 -19.73
N VAL A 100 -9.47 -10.35 -18.45
CA VAL A 100 -8.51 -11.11 -17.65
C VAL A 100 -8.14 -12.44 -18.31
N TYR A 101 -9.10 -13.10 -18.97
CA TYR A 101 -8.86 -14.37 -19.68
C TYR A 101 -7.88 -14.26 -20.86
N LYS A 102 -7.56 -13.07 -21.33
CA LYS A 102 -6.52 -12.85 -22.35
C LYS A 102 -5.14 -13.29 -21.84
N TYR A 103 -4.92 -13.14 -20.54
CA TYR A 103 -3.67 -13.45 -19.85
C TYR A 103 -3.78 -14.74 -19.02
N LEU A 104 -4.94 -14.96 -18.43
CA LEU A 104 -5.25 -16.06 -17.52
C LEU A 104 -6.50 -16.78 -18.06
N PRO A 105 -6.35 -17.76 -19.00
CA PRO A 105 -7.47 -18.36 -19.75
C PRO A 105 -8.58 -18.96 -18.88
N GLU A 106 -8.28 -19.41 -17.66
CA GLU A 106 -9.25 -19.96 -16.70
C GLU A 106 -10.36 -18.97 -16.32
N PHE A 107 -10.15 -17.67 -16.50
CA PHE A 107 -11.17 -16.63 -16.25
C PHE A 107 -12.19 -16.46 -17.40
N LYS A 108 -12.14 -17.32 -18.45
CA LYS A 108 -13.05 -17.22 -19.60
C LYS A 108 -14.51 -17.52 -19.22
N VAL A 109 -14.72 -18.40 -18.26
CA VAL A 109 -16.05 -18.76 -17.76
C VAL A 109 -16.08 -18.61 -16.25
N LEU A 110 -16.85 -17.64 -15.79
CA LEU A 110 -17.00 -17.36 -14.36
C LEU A 110 -18.43 -17.63 -13.91
N TRP A 111 -18.56 -18.02 -12.66
CA TRP A 111 -19.83 -18.31 -12.00
C TRP A 111 -20.11 -17.29 -10.93
N ILE A 112 -21.38 -16.99 -10.71
CA ILE A 112 -21.87 -16.08 -9.67
C ILE A 112 -22.70 -16.89 -8.69
N LEU A 113 -22.48 -16.65 -7.39
CA LEU A 113 -23.33 -17.21 -6.33
C LEU A 113 -24.63 -16.42 -6.27
N GLU A 114 -25.75 -17.04 -6.69
CA GLU A 114 -27.08 -16.43 -6.60
C GLU A 114 -27.73 -16.65 -5.24
N SER A 115 -27.60 -17.87 -4.68
CA SER A 115 -28.08 -18.18 -3.35
C SER A 115 -27.23 -19.23 -2.67
N ASP A 116 -27.21 -19.22 -1.35
CA ASP A 116 -26.60 -20.22 -0.48
C ASP A 116 -27.61 -20.48 0.65
N ALA A 117 -28.53 -21.43 0.43
CA ALA A 117 -29.62 -21.75 1.34
C ALA A 117 -29.66 -23.26 1.59
N ASP A 118 -29.83 -23.64 2.84
CA ASP A 118 -29.96 -25.05 3.27
C ASP A 118 -28.81 -25.96 2.77
N GLY A 119 -27.61 -25.41 2.64
CA GLY A 119 -26.44 -26.13 2.12
C GLY A 119 -26.41 -26.31 0.60
N VAL A 120 -27.40 -25.78 -0.10
CA VAL A 120 -27.50 -25.80 -1.57
C VAL A 120 -27.07 -24.46 -2.14
N LYS A 121 -26.03 -24.47 -3.01
CA LYS A 121 -25.57 -23.27 -3.73
C LYS A 121 -26.14 -23.25 -5.13
N THR A 122 -26.87 -22.19 -5.45
CA THR A 122 -27.31 -21.93 -6.82
C THR A 122 -26.32 -21.00 -7.50
N LEU A 123 -25.84 -21.44 -8.66
CA LEU A 123 -24.85 -20.70 -9.44
C LEU A 123 -25.43 -20.36 -10.82
N ARG A 124 -25.09 -19.21 -11.34
CA ARG A 124 -25.28 -18.85 -12.75
C ARG A 124 -23.98 -18.38 -13.40
N ARG A 125 -23.93 -18.45 -14.71
CA ARG A 125 -22.80 -17.87 -15.46
C ARG A 125 -22.80 -16.34 -15.34
N ALA A 126 -21.61 -15.75 -15.20
CA ALA A 126 -21.42 -14.32 -15.36
C ALA A 126 -21.75 -13.90 -16.80
N LYS A 127 -22.42 -12.75 -16.95
CA LYS A 127 -22.73 -12.13 -18.24
C LYS A 127 -21.65 -11.14 -18.65
N ASN A 128 -21.11 -10.40 -17.69
CA ASN A 128 -20.09 -9.40 -17.93
C ASN A 128 -18.70 -10.03 -17.98
N VAL A 129 -17.88 -9.51 -18.87
CA VAL A 129 -16.48 -9.90 -18.98
C VAL A 129 -15.70 -9.24 -17.84
N LEU A 130 -14.94 -10.04 -17.10
CA LEU A 130 -14.03 -9.53 -16.08
C LEU A 130 -12.80 -8.89 -16.71
N THR A 131 -12.52 -7.62 -16.41
CA THR A 131 -11.39 -6.87 -16.99
C THR A 131 -10.27 -6.63 -15.97
N VAL A 132 -9.08 -6.28 -16.44
CA VAL A 132 -7.94 -5.86 -15.60
C VAL A 132 -8.33 -4.69 -14.67
N ARG A 133 -9.08 -3.72 -15.19
CA ARG A 133 -9.63 -2.61 -14.42
C ARG A 133 -10.42 -3.08 -13.19
N MET A 134 -11.32 -4.04 -13.39
CA MET A 134 -12.26 -4.52 -12.36
C MET A 134 -11.56 -5.28 -11.24
N ILE A 135 -10.51 -6.05 -11.52
CA ILE A 135 -9.75 -6.73 -10.47
C ILE A 135 -8.93 -5.73 -9.63
N MET A 136 -8.40 -4.69 -10.26
CA MET A 136 -7.54 -3.70 -9.61
C MET A 136 -8.31 -2.66 -8.78
N ASN A 137 -9.57 -2.39 -9.11
CA ASN A 137 -10.39 -1.38 -8.44
C ASN A 137 -11.50 -1.96 -7.56
N HIS A 138 -11.48 -3.28 -7.31
CA HIS A 138 -12.43 -3.98 -6.43
C HIS A 138 -13.88 -4.05 -6.93
N THR A 139 -14.09 -4.00 -8.24
CA THR A 139 -15.41 -4.25 -8.85
C THR A 139 -15.53 -5.63 -9.50
N GLY A 140 -14.53 -6.49 -9.33
CA GLY A 140 -14.48 -7.81 -9.96
C GLY A 140 -15.38 -8.89 -9.34
N GLY A 141 -15.97 -8.64 -8.17
CA GLY A 141 -16.87 -9.61 -7.51
C GLY A 141 -16.19 -10.62 -6.59
N PHE A 142 -14.90 -10.52 -6.36
CA PHE A 142 -14.18 -11.41 -5.44
C PHE A 142 -14.47 -11.08 -3.98
N PRO A 143 -14.58 -12.09 -3.08
CA PRO A 143 -14.77 -11.87 -1.65
C PRO A 143 -13.52 -11.23 -1.02
N PHE A 144 -13.69 -10.64 0.17
CA PHE A 144 -12.56 -10.16 0.97
C PHE A 144 -11.70 -11.31 1.50
N GLU A 145 -12.34 -12.40 1.89
CA GLU A 145 -11.67 -13.59 2.39
C GLU A 145 -10.79 -14.22 1.32
N ASN A 146 -9.69 -14.84 1.76
CA ASN A 146 -8.81 -15.57 0.86
C ASN A 146 -9.56 -16.73 0.19
N VAL A 147 -9.63 -16.70 -1.15
CA VAL A 147 -10.35 -17.72 -1.94
C VAL A 147 -9.76 -19.12 -1.74
N VAL A 148 -8.46 -19.25 -1.53
CA VAL A 148 -7.81 -20.54 -1.31
C VAL A 148 -8.24 -21.13 0.02
N LYS A 149 -8.35 -20.34 1.08
CA LYS A 149 -8.90 -20.78 2.36
C LYS A 149 -10.34 -21.26 2.21
N ARG A 150 -11.15 -20.53 1.43
CA ARG A 150 -12.56 -20.91 1.16
C ARG A 150 -12.69 -22.18 0.33
N SER A 151 -11.75 -22.45 -0.56
CA SER A 151 -11.77 -23.65 -1.42
C SER A 151 -11.47 -24.95 -0.65
N GLY A 152 -11.01 -24.87 0.61
CA GLY A 152 -10.57 -26.02 1.40
C GLY A 152 -9.22 -26.60 0.95
N VAL A 153 -8.53 -25.99 0.01
CA VAL A 153 -7.19 -26.41 -0.41
C VAL A 153 -6.19 -26.16 0.72
N LYS A 154 -5.57 -27.21 1.22
CA LYS A 154 -4.54 -27.13 2.27
C LYS A 154 -3.29 -26.42 1.72
N GLY A 155 -2.73 -25.53 2.52
CA GLY A 155 -1.50 -24.81 2.19
C GLY A 155 -1.69 -23.55 1.34
N GLY A 156 -2.92 -23.26 0.91
CA GLY A 156 -3.24 -21.98 0.29
C GLY A 156 -3.55 -20.90 1.31
N GLY A 157 -3.23 -19.68 1.00
CA GLY A 157 -3.44 -18.54 1.86
C GLY A 157 -2.17 -17.74 2.06
N TRP A 158 -2.23 -16.82 2.99
CA TRP A 158 -1.08 -16.00 3.37
C TRP A 158 0.15 -16.83 3.76
N ASN A 159 -0.03 -18.08 4.14
CA ASN A 159 1.03 -19.02 4.52
C ASN A 159 1.87 -19.53 3.34
N GLY A 160 1.63 -18.99 2.12
CA GLY A 160 2.58 -19.16 1.04
C GLY A 160 2.72 -20.58 0.51
N GLY A 161 1.67 -21.39 0.63
CA GLY A 161 1.68 -22.75 0.09
C GLY A 161 1.54 -22.82 -1.42
N ALA A 162 1.14 -21.74 -2.10
CA ALA A 162 0.86 -21.75 -3.53
C ALA A 162 1.35 -20.48 -4.23
N PRO A 163 2.01 -20.56 -5.41
CA PRO A 163 2.35 -19.40 -6.22
C PRO A 163 1.13 -18.59 -6.65
N LEU A 164 1.34 -17.31 -7.02
CA LEU A 164 0.28 -16.41 -7.50
C LEU A 164 -0.56 -17.03 -8.61
N ARG A 165 0.07 -17.73 -9.57
CA ARG A 165 -0.61 -18.42 -10.67
C ARG A 165 -1.61 -19.48 -10.19
N GLN A 166 -1.25 -20.26 -9.16
CA GLN A 166 -2.16 -21.24 -8.58
C GLN A 166 -3.31 -20.58 -7.80
N VAL A 167 -3.04 -19.48 -7.11
CA VAL A 167 -4.08 -18.69 -6.44
C VAL A 167 -5.08 -18.14 -7.46
N ALA A 168 -4.60 -17.68 -8.62
CA ALA A 168 -5.45 -17.22 -9.71
C ALA A 168 -6.36 -18.34 -10.25
N ILE A 169 -5.82 -19.56 -10.46
CA ILE A 169 -6.61 -20.73 -10.88
C ILE A 169 -7.73 -21.04 -9.87
N VAL A 170 -7.40 -21.09 -8.59
CA VAL A 170 -8.40 -21.33 -7.53
C VAL A 170 -9.46 -20.22 -7.51
N ALA A 171 -9.03 -18.96 -7.68
CA ALA A 171 -9.95 -17.82 -7.73
C ALA A 171 -10.93 -17.90 -8.92
N ALA A 172 -10.46 -18.35 -10.08
CA ALA A 172 -11.30 -18.55 -11.26
C ALA A 172 -12.34 -19.67 -11.07
N ALA A 173 -11.99 -20.70 -10.29
CA ALA A 173 -12.89 -21.82 -9.98
C ALA A 173 -13.94 -21.47 -8.91
N MET A 174 -13.77 -20.42 -8.14
CA MET A 174 -14.70 -20.00 -7.08
C MET A 174 -15.76 -19.04 -7.63
N PRO A 175 -17.02 -19.16 -7.18
CA PRO A 175 -18.06 -18.24 -7.62
C PRO A 175 -17.82 -16.82 -7.09
N LEU A 176 -18.06 -15.84 -7.96
CA LEU A 176 -18.09 -14.43 -7.62
C LEU A 176 -19.32 -14.09 -6.77
N LEU A 177 -19.25 -13.03 -5.98
CA LEU A 177 -20.35 -12.55 -5.15
C LEU A 177 -21.40 -11.77 -5.94
N PHE A 178 -21.03 -11.22 -7.09
CA PHE A 178 -21.90 -10.42 -7.97
C PHE A 178 -21.30 -10.30 -9.37
N GLU A 179 -22.09 -9.80 -10.29
CA GLU A 179 -21.71 -9.55 -11.67
C GLU A 179 -20.54 -8.56 -11.76
N PRO A 180 -19.42 -8.89 -12.44
CA PRO A 180 -18.29 -7.98 -12.60
C PRO A 180 -18.71 -6.59 -13.04
N GLY A 181 -18.19 -5.56 -12.40
CA GLY A 181 -18.44 -4.16 -12.71
C GLY A 181 -19.71 -3.56 -12.08
N THR A 182 -20.54 -4.35 -11.36
CA THR A 182 -21.84 -3.85 -10.87
C THR A 182 -21.88 -3.39 -9.44
N LYS A 183 -20.91 -3.82 -8.63
CA LYS A 183 -20.81 -3.49 -7.20
C LYS A 183 -19.34 -3.38 -6.78
N VAL A 184 -19.11 -2.90 -5.58
CA VAL A 184 -17.78 -2.82 -4.96
C VAL A 184 -17.68 -3.83 -3.83
N GLN A 185 -16.64 -4.64 -3.88
CA GLN A 185 -16.22 -5.50 -2.77
C GLN A 185 -14.70 -5.49 -2.67
N TYR A 186 -14.19 -4.89 -1.59
CA TYR A 186 -12.75 -4.88 -1.33
C TYR A 186 -12.20 -6.30 -1.27
N SER A 187 -11.13 -6.58 -2.03
CA SER A 187 -10.58 -7.92 -2.17
C SER A 187 -9.06 -7.91 -2.33
N ASN A 188 -8.37 -8.75 -1.57
CA ASN A 188 -6.95 -9.02 -1.80
C ASN A 188 -6.77 -9.86 -3.07
N THR A 189 -7.65 -10.82 -3.30
CA THR A 189 -7.60 -11.76 -4.43
C THR A 189 -7.57 -11.05 -5.78
N GLY A 190 -8.39 -10.00 -5.97
CA GLY A 190 -8.37 -9.24 -7.23
C GLY A 190 -6.99 -8.66 -7.53
N ILE A 191 -6.32 -8.10 -6.52
CA ILE A 191 -4.98 -7.52 -6.68
C ILE A 191 -3.92 -8.63 -6.91
N ASP A 192 -4.04 -9.76 -6.20
CA ASP A 192 -3.14 -10.92 -6.41
C ASP A 192 -3.26 -11.48 -7.85
N ILE A 193 -4.47 -11.47 -8.43
CA ILE A 193 -4.68 -11.78 -9.86
C ILE A 193 -3.97 -10.76 -10.76
N GLY A 194 -4.00 -9.47 -10.40
CA GLY A 194 -3.24 -8.43 -11.10
C GLY A 194 -1.73 -8.72 -11.11
N ALA A 195 -1.18 -9.14 -9.98
CA ALA A 195 0.22 -9.56 -9.89
C ALA A 195 0.51 -10.81 -10.76
N ALA A 196 -0.40 -11.79 -10.79
CA ALA A 196 -0.28 -12.95 -11.68
C ALA A 196 -0.29 -12.55 -13.18
N ILE A 197 -1.07 -11.52 -13.56
CA ILE A 197 -1.02 -10.97 -14.93
C ILE A 197 0.36 -10.35 -15.22
N VAL A 198 0.97 -9.67 -14.26
CA VAL A 198 2.34 -9.14 -14.44
C VAL A 198 3.31 -10.30 -14.72
N GLU A 199 3.21 -11.42 -14.00
CA GLU A 199 4.05 -12.61 -14.24
C GLU A 199 3.86 -13.17 -15.64
N GLU A 200 2.62 -13.36 -16.10
CA GLU A 200 2.31 -13.88 -17.43
C GLU A 200 2.80 -12.98 -18.57
N VAL A 201 2.67 -11.66 -18.41
CA VAL A 201 3.05 -10.69 -19.45
C VAL A 201 4.55 -10.48 -19.52
N THR A 202 5.24 -10.57 -18.41
CA THR A 202 6.68 -10.26 -18.33
C THR A 202 7.58 -11.48 -18.34
N GLY A 203 7.05 -12.66 -18.01
CA GLY A 203 7.85 -13.88 -17.79
C GLY A 203 8.72 -13.83 -16.53
N MET A 204 8.52 -12.83 -15.67
CA MET A 204 9.23 -12.65 -14.39
C MET A 204 8.29 -12.87 -13.23
N ASN A 205 8.78 -13.38 -12.11
CA ASN A 205 8.04 -13.31 -10.84
C ASN A 205 7.67 -11.85 -10.54
N TRP A 206 6.46 -11.61 -10.02
CA TRP A 206 6.03 -10.24 -9.75
C TRP A 206 6.95 -9.50 -8.77
N GLU A 207 7.47 -10.19 -7.76
CA GLU A 207 8.44 -9.64 -6.80
C GLU A 207 9.70 -9.12 -7.51
N ASP A 208 10.26 -9.92 -8.42
CA ASP A 208 11.46 -9.57 -9.18
C ASP A 208 11.18 -8.41 -10.14
N TYR A 209 10.01 -8.41 -10.79
CA TYR A 209 9.59 -7.31 -11.65
C TYR A 209 9.42 -6.01 -10.87
N LEU A 210 8.72 -6.05 -9.72
CA LEU A 210 8.57 -4.91 -8.83
C LEU A 210 9.94 -4.38 -8.38
N LYS A 211 10.83 -5.28 -7.96
CA LYS A 211 12.18 -4.91 -7.52
C LYS A 211 12.95 -4.21 -8.63
N LYS A 212 13.01 -4.81 -9.81
CA LYS A 212 13.77 -4.32 -10.96
C LYS A 212 13.24 -2.98 -11.49
N GLU A 213 11.92 -2.86 -11.66
CA GLU A 213 11.31 -1.74 -12.38
C GLU A 213 10.91 -0.57 -11.48
N VAL A 214 10.80 -0.79 -10.16
CA VAL A 214 10.31 0.24 -9.23
C VAL A 214 11.26 0.43 -8.04
N LEU A 215 11.58 -0.64 -7.29
CA LEU A 215 12.29 -0.48 -6.02
C LEU A 215 13.76 -0.07 -6.23
N ASP A 216 14.50 -0.82 -7.04
CA ASP A 216 15.91 -0.53 -7.30
C ASP A 216 16.12 0.85 -7.95
N PRO A 217 15.36 1.24 -8.99
CA PRO A 217 15.47 2.56 -9.57
C PRO A 217 15.19 3.71 -8.60
N LEU A 218 14.28 3.52 -7.63
CA LEU A 218 13.99 4.50 -6.58
C LEU A 218 14.99 4.47 -5.41
N GLY A 219 15.94 3.54 -5.41
CA GLY A 219 16.86 3.33 -4.28
C GLY A 219 16.15 2.83 -3.02
N ILE A 220 15.06 2.08 -3.19
CA ILE A 220 14.32 1.39 -2.12
C ILE A 220 15.01 0.05 -1.86
N LYS A 221 15.54 -0.14 -0.64
CA LYS A 221 16.43 -1.27 -0.34
C LYS A 221 15.89 -2.25 0.69
N SER A 222 15.01 -1.80 1.56
CA SER A 222 14.51 -2.60 2.68
C SER A 222 13.12 -3.18 2.45
N THR A 223 12.46 -2.78 1.35
CA THR A 223 11.12 -3.26 0.99
C THR A 223 11.20 -4.64 0.36
N THR A 224 10.51 -5.62 0.93
CA THR A 224 10.57 -7.03 0.52
C THR A 224 9.35 -7.82 0.99
N PHE A 225 9.04 -8.93 0.32
CA PHE A 225 8.08 -9.94 0.84
C PHE A 225 8.73 -10.88 1.86
N TRP A 226 10.04 -10.99 1.83
CA TRP A 226 10.82 -12.00 2.58
C TRP A 226 11.92 -11.33 3.39
N PRO A 227 11.57 -10.66 4.50
CA PRO A 227 12.56 -10.03 5.34
C PRO A 227 13.58 -11.06 5.87
N THR A 228 14.82 -10.65 5.90
CA THR A 228 15.93 -11.43 6.49
C THR A 228 15.82 -11.43 8.01
N ASP A 229 16.48 -12.39 8.68
CA ASP A 229 16.53 -12.43 10.14
C ASP A 229 17.11 -11.14 10.74
N LYS A 230 18.06 -10.51 10.04
CA LYS A 230 18.60 -9.21 10.43
C LYS A 230 17.53 -8.11 10.41
N GLN A 231 16.71 -8.07 9.36
CA GLN A 231 15.61 -7.11 9.25
C GLN A 231 14.54 -7.37 10.31
N LEU A 232 14.19 -8.64 10.55
CA LEU A 232 13.19 -9.03 11.55
C LEU A 232 13.61 -8.65 12.99
N LYS A 233 14.92 -8.62 13.30
CA LYS A 233 15.42 -8.11 14.59
C LYS A 233 15.14 -6.63 14.81
N SER A 234 14.90 -5.87 13.74
CA SER A 234 14.56 -4.45 13.79
C SER A 234 13.09 -4.16 13.48
N LYS A 235 12.22 -5.19 13.52
CA LYS A 235 10.81 -4.98 13.21
C LYS A 235 10.11 -4.14 14.28
N ILE A 236 9.08 -3.42 13.86
CA ILE A 236 8.11 -2.88 14.80
C ILE A 236 7.18 -4.03 15.19
N GLU A 237 7.13 -4.35 16.47
CA GLU A 237 6.26 -5.38 17.01
C GLU A 237 4.79 -4.99 16.86
N LEU A 238 3.91 -5.99 16.75
CA LEU A 238 2.49 -5.76 16.65
C LEU A 238 1.86 -5.77 18.06
N TYR A 239 1.09 -4.73 18.34
CA TYR A 239 0.32 -4.61 19.59
C TYR A 239 -1.17 -4.51 19.29
N THR A 240 -2.01 -4.88 20.28
CA THR A 240 -3.44 -4.62 20.21
C THR A 240 -3.74 -3.33 20.95
N PHE A 241 -4.39 -2.38 20.28
CA PHE A 241 -4.90 -1.18 20.93
C PHE A 241 -6.02 -1.54 21.91
N LYS A 242 -5.93 -0.98 23.13
CA LYS A 242 -6.97 -1.00 24.15
C LYS A 242 -7.20 0.41 24.63
N GLU A 243 -8.43 0.88 24.57
CA GLU A 243 -8.79 2.20 25.05
C GLU A 243 -8.66 2.26 26.58
N ASN A 244 -7.96 3.26 27.08
CA ASN A 244 -7.67 3.48 28.51
C ASN A 244 -6.93 2.31 29.20
N ALA A 245 -6.14 1.54 28.47
CA ALA A 245 -5.32 0.45 29.00
C ALA A 245 -4.06 0.25 28.17
N PRO A 246 -2.95 -0.29 28.75
CA PRO A 246 -1.76 -0.62 28.00
C PRO A 246 -2.04 -1.56 26.82
N ALA A 247 -1.36 -1.28 25.70
CA ALA A 247 -1.42 -2.14 24.52
C ALA A 247 -0.86 -3.53 24.83
N GLU A 248 -1.50 -4.56 24.30
CA GLU A 248 -1.05 -5.94 24.46
C GLU A 248 -0.21 -6.40 23.28
N TRP A 249 0.97 -6.93 23.55
CA TRP A 249 1.82 -7.55 22.53
C TRP A 249 1.13 -8.76 21.90
N ARG A 250 1.34 -8.93 20.58
CA ARG A 250 0.86 -10.07 19.81
C ARG A 250 2.02 -10.85 19.20
N GLN A 251 2.15 -12.09 19.58
CA GLN A 251 3.16 -13.01 19.04
C GLN A 251 2.93 -13.32 17.57
N GLU A 252 1.67 -13.45 17.16
CA GLU A 252 1.29 -13.77 15.80
C GLU A 252 0.28 -12.78 15.25
N MET A 253 0.47 -12.43 14.01
CA MET A 253 -0.47 -11.63 13.26
C MET A 253 -1.63 -12.52 12.82
N PRO A 254 -2.88 -12.29 13.27
CA PRO A 254 -3.99 -13.14 12.89
C PRO A 254 -4.11 -13.28 11.37
N GLY A 255 -4.01 -14.50 10.88
CA GLY A 255 -4.13 -14.81 9.46
C GLY A 255 -2.93 -14.47 8.60
N MET A 256 -1.80 -14.06 9.18
CA MET A 256 -0.54 -13.85 8.48
C MET A 256 0.54 -14.81 8.93
N PRO A 257 1.33 -15.38 8.01
CA PRO A 257 2.43 -16.24 8.37
C PRO A 257 3.55 -15.46 9.03
N ALA A 258 4.28 -16.12 9.90
CA ALA A 258 5.62 -15.70 10.19
C ALA A 258 6.39 -15.66 8.84
N PRO A 259 6.91 -14.51 8.41
CA PRO A 259 7.44 -14.33 7.06
C PRO A 259 8.65 -15.20 6.72
N HIS A 260 9.17 -15.92 7.69
CA HIS A 260 10.36 -16.76 7.59
C HIS A 260 10.09 -18.28 7.76
N ASN A 261 8.84 -18.67 8.06
CA ASN A 261 8.49 -20.06 8.41
C ASN A 261 7.75 -20.81 7.28
N GLY A 262 7.95 -20.48 6.03
CA GLY A 262 7.29 -21.16 4.92
C GLY A 262 7.99 -21.00 3.58
N PRO A 263 7.52 -21.71 2.55
CA PRO A 263 8.05 -21.55 1.20
C PRO A 263 7.82 -20.09 0.71
N ARG A 264 8.87 -19.47 0.16
CA ARG A 264 8.83 -18.10 -0.36
C ARG A 264 8.23 -18.08 -1.77
N VAL A 265 6.95 -18.44 -1.89
CA VAL A 265 6.29 -18.66 -3.19
C VAL A 265 5.07 -17.78 -3.45
N PHE A 266 4.55 -17.09 -2.41
CA PHE A 266 3.37 -16.25 -2.52
C PHE A 266 3.64 -14.80 -2.10
N PRO A 267 4.17 -13.96 -3.00
CA PRO A 267 4.33 -12.54 -2.75
C PRO A 267 2.97 -11.82 -2.87
N SER A 268 2.13 -11.87 -1.84
CA SER A 268 0.78 -11.31 -1.90
C SER A 268 0.78 -9.82 -2.22
N ALA A 269 0.27 -9.46 -3.38
CA ALA A 269 0.06 -8.09 -3.80
C ALA A 269 -1.05 -7.40 -2.99
N GLY A 270 -1.92 -8.20 -2.37
CA GLY A 270 -2.98 -7.71 -1.48
C GLY A 270 -2.47 -7.15 -0.15
N GLY A 271 -1.24 -7.50 0.30
CA GLY A 271 -0.80 -7.00 1.60
C GLY A 271 0.51 -7.57 2.16
N GLY A 272 1.33 -8.25 1.37
CA GLY A 272 2.47 -9.02 1.86
C GLY A 272 3.79 -8.27 2.02
N LEU A 273 3.92 -7.02 1.55
CA LEU A 273 5.18 -6.27 1.64
C LEU A 273 5.50 -5.81 3.06
N TRP A 274 6.75 -6.01 3.42
CA TRP A 274 7.44 -5.35 4.52
C TRP A 274 8.24 -4.18 3.99
N THR A 275 8.34 -3.11 4.78
CA THR A 275 9.03 -1.90 4.36
C THR A 275 9.51 -1.10 5.57
N THR A 276 10.23 -0.01 5.35
CA THR A 276 10.56 1.01 6.34
C THR A 276 9.84 2.32 6.01
N ALA A 277 9.66 3.22 6.98
CA ALA A 277 9.08 4.53 6.71
C ALA A 277 9.93 5.34 5.71
N SER A 278 11.27 5.19 5.77
CA SER A 278 12.20 5.79 4.81
C SER A 278 11.97 5.32 3.37
N ASP A 279 11.76 4.03 3.16
CA ASP A 279 11.52 3.47 1.82
C ASP A 279 10.11 3.79 1.31
N GLN A 280 9.11 3.71 2.20
CA GLN A 280 7.73 4.08 1.88
C GLN A 280 7.62 5.55 1.44
N LEU A 281 8.35 6.44 2.12
CA LEU A 281 8.42 7.86 1.74
C LEU A 281 8.92 8.04 0.31
N LYS A 282 9.95 7.31 -0.13
CA LYS A 282 10.48 7.39 -1.51
C LYS A 282 9.43 6.99 -2.54
N PHE A 283 8.69 5.89 -2.28
CA PHE A 283 7.64 5.42 -3.18
C PHE A 283 6.50 6.45 -3.30
N TYR A 284 6.00 6.96 -2.20
CA TYR A 284 4.89 7.92 -2.24
C TYR A 284 5.31 9.31 -2.74
N LYS A 285 6.56 9.72 -2.52
CA LYS A 285 7.10 10.93 -3.16
C LYS A 285 7.18 10.79 -4.69
N MET A 286 7.54 9.62 -5.20
CA MET A 286 7.48 9.35 -6.63
C MET A 286 6.07 9.55 -7.17
N LEU A 287 5.03 9.05 -6.48
CA LEU A 287 3.63 9.29 -6.85
C LEU A 287 3.25 10.77 -6.78
N MET A 288 3.62 11.46 -5.69
CA MET A 288 3.40 12.90 -5.52
C MET A 288 4.07 13.74 -6.61
N ASN A 289 5.23 13.31 -7.07
CA ASN A 289 6.01 13.97 -8.13
C ASN A 289 5.67 13.44 -9.53
N LEU A 290 4.47 12.87 -9.69
CA LEU A 290 3.95 12.42 -10.99
C LEU A 290 4.92 11.47 -11.71
N GLY A 291 5.37 10.45 -11.00
CA GLY A 291 6.18 9.37 -11.53
C GLY A 291 7.69 9.58 -11.45
N VAL A 292 8.18 10.65 -10.81
CA VAL A 292 9.62 10.94 -10.66
C VAL A 292 10.04 10.79 -9.19
N GLY A 293 11.03 9.94 -8.92
CA GLY A 293 11.63 9.79 -7.60
C GLY A 293 12.48 11.00 -7.19
N ASP A 294 12.77 11.14 -5.89
CA ASP A 294 13.64 12.19 -5.36
C ASP A 294 15.08 12.16 -5.96
N ASN A 295 15.50 11.03 -6.48
CA ASN A 295 16.76 10.83 -7.18
C ASN A 295 16.72 11.23 -8.68
N GLY A 296 15.61 11.79 -9.14
CA GLY A 296 15.41 12.19 -10.52
C GLY A 296 15.02 11.08 -11.49
N VAL A 297 14.96 9.83 -11.03
CA VAL A 297 14.60 8.69 -11.88
C VAL A 297 13.09 8.67 -12.13
N ARG A 298 12.70 8.55 -13.40
CA ARG A 298 11.31 8.42 -13.81
C ARG A 298 10.88 6.96 -13.84
N ILE A 299 9.83 6.64 -13.10
CA ILE A 299 9.18 5.31 -13.09
C ILE A 299 7.99 5.29 -14.06
N LEU A 300 7.17 6.34 -14.04
CA LEU A 300 5.96 6.50 -14.86
C LEU A 300 5.91 7.89 -15.50
N LYS A 301 5.19 8.02 -16.60
CA LYS A 301 4.83 9.33 -17.15
C LYS A 301 3.84 10.03 -16.23
N ALA A 302 3.85 11.36 -16.24
CA ALA A 302 2.94 12.17 -15.45
C ALA A 302 1.47 11.87 -15.79
N GLU A 303 1.16 11.71 -17.08
CA GLU A 303 -0.19 11.41 -17.56
C GLU A 303 -0.70 10.06 -17.05
N THR A 304 0.17 9.05 -16.96
CA THR A 304 -0.16 7.73 -16.41
C THR A 304 -0.55 7.86 -14.93
N VAL A 305 0.23 8.60 -14.14
CA VAL A 305 -0.10 8.82 -12.73
C VAL A 305 -1.44 9.54 -12.59
N LYS A 306 -1.66 10.63 -13.34
CA LYS A 306 -2.88 11.44 -13.26
C LYS A 306 -4.12 10.66 -13.68
N SER A 307 -4.05 9.87 -14.77
CA SER A 307 -5.23 9.27 -15.39
C SER A 307 -5.67 7.96 -14.73
N ILE A 308 -4.75 7.17 -14.16
CA ILE A 308 -5.07 5.82 -13.69
C ILE A 308 -4.61 5.48 -12.27
N LEU A 309 -3.85 6.37 -11.60
CA LEU A 309 -3.45 6.18 -10.19
C LEU A 309 -4.04 7.25 -9.28
N ALA A 310 -3.99 8.51 -9.65
CA ALA A 310 -4.44 9.63 -8.84
C ALA A 310 -5.95 9.91 -8.94
N VAL A 311 -6.64 9.25 -9.85
CA VAL A 311 -8.09 9.39 -10.08
C VAL A 311 -8.77 8.01 -10.08
N SER A 312 -10.02 7.95 -9.66
CA SER A 312 -10.81 6.72 -9.62
C SER A 312 -10.96 6.10 -11.01
N THR A 313 -10.77 4.78 -11.08
CA THR A 313 -11.06 3.98 -12.28
C THR A 313 -12.42 3.26 -12.19
N ARG A 314 -13.19 3.49 -11.11
CA ARG A 314 -14.55 2.99 -10.95
C ARG A 314 -15.57 3.86 -11.68
N PRO A 315 -16.79 3.34 -11.94
CA PRO A 315 -17.94 4.18 -12.30
C PRO A 315 -18.15 5.32 -11.31
N THR A 316 -18.66 6.45 -11.80
CA THR A 316 -18.78 7.71 -11.03
C THR A 316 -19.72 7.65 -9.84
N ASP A 317 -20.65 6.72 -9.82
CA ASP A 317 -21.61 6.46 -8.74
C ASP A 317 -21.05 5.55 -7.63
N MET A 318 -19.84 5.03 -7.81
CA MET A 318 -19.13 4.21 -6.83
C MET A 318 -18.07 5.02 -6.08
N GLN A 319 -17.76 4.62 -4.83
CA GLN A 319 -16.72 5.24 -4.04
C GLN A 319 -15.36 5.17 -4.76
N GLY A 320 -14.58 6.24 -4.70
CA GLY A 320 -13.33 6.42 -5.43
C GLY A 320 -12.23 5.42 -5.08
N TYR A 321 -11.72 4.73 -6.09
CA TYR A 321 -10.57 3.83 -6.01
C TYR A 321 -9.95 3.65 -7.40
N SER A 322 -8.63 3.65 -7.47
CA SER A 322 -7.87 3.45 -8.71
C SER A 322 -7.22 2.06 -8.76
N LEU A 323 -6.04 1.96 -9.34
CA LEU A 323 -5.29 0.70 -9.38
C LEU A 323 -4.58 0.44 -8.03
N GLY A 324 -5.29 -0.19 -7.10
CA GLY A 324 -4.72 -0.51 -5.78
C GLY A 324 -4.54 0.69 -4.83
N LEU A 325 -5.09 1.86 -5.15
CA LEU A 325 -5.04 3.06 -4.32
C LEU A 325 -6.45 3.65 -4.12
N SER A 326 -6.74 4.16 -2.93
CA SER A 326 -7.84 5.09 -2.73
C SER A 326 -7.54 6.35 -3.53
N ALA A 327 -8.48 6.81 -4.33
CA ALA A 327 -8.31 7.96 -5.21
C ALA A 327 -9.62 8.73 -5.33
N PRO A 328 -9.59 10.05 -5.59
CA PRO A 328 -10.80 10.85 -5.76
C PRO A 328 -11.58 10.40 -7.00
N VAL A 329 -12.88 10.66 -7.02
CA VAL A 329 -13.73 10.37 -8.18
C VAL A 329 -13.40 11.32 -9.34
N LYS A 330 -13.01 12.55 -9.00
CA LYS A 330 -12.57 13.56 -9.97
C LYS A 330 -11.23 14.13 -9.54
N ASP A 331 -10.42 14.54 -10.50
CA ASP A 331 -9.22 15.30 -10.23
C ASP A 331 -9.58 16.65 -9.61
N ASP A 332 -9.06 16.90 -8.41
CA ASP A 332 -9.33 18.09 -7.61
C ASP A 332 -8.05 18.49 -6.87
N GLU A 333 -7.77 19.80 -6.81
CA GLU A 333 -6.56 20.30 -6.14
C GLU A 333 -6.48 19.96 -4.63
N ASN A 334 -7.62 19.67 -3.99
CA ASN A 334 -7.69 19.28 -2.59
C ASN A 334 -7.72 17.77 -2.40
N ALA A 335 -7.71 17.00 -3.49
CA ALA A 335 -7.88 15.58 -3.45
C ALA A 335 -6.59 14.85 -3.05
N TRP A 336 -6.77 13.79 -2.28
CA TRP A 336 -5.72 12.92 -1.79
C TRP A 336 -5.86 11.52 -2.40
N PHE A 337 -4.76 10.92 -2.77
CA PHE A 337 -4.72 9.52 -3.16
C PHE A 337 -3.60 8.78 -2.42
N GLY A 338 -3.75 7.48 -2.26
CA GLY A 338 -2.83 6.66 -1.49
C GLY A 338 -3.55 5.49 -0.83
N HIS A 339 -2.97 4.90 0.18
CA HIS A 339 -3.61 3.76 0.87
C HIS A 339 -3.27 3.68 2.35
N GLY A 340 -4.20 3.11 3.13
CA GLY A 340 -3.97 2.70 4.49
C GLY A 340 -3.64 1.22 4.60
N GLY A 341 -3.07 0.80 5.73
CA GLY A 341 -2.84 -0.60 6.09
C GLY A 341 -3.63 -1.01 7.33
N ALA A 342 -3.89 -2.31 7.47
CA ALA A 342 -4.78 -2.86 8.50
C ALA A 342 -4.34 -2.54 9.94
N TRP A 343 -3.04 -2.33 10.20
CA TRP A 343 -2.52 -2.08 11.54
C TRP A 343 -2.16 -0.61 11.77
N GLY A 344 -3.00 0.28 11.26
CA GLY A 344 -2.90 1.71 11.52
C GLY A 344 -1.85 2.44 10.70
N THR A 345 -1.27 1.81 9.67
CA THR A 345 -0.41 2.49 8.70
C THR A 345 -1.24 3.32 7.72
N ASN A 346 -0.72 4.43 7.27
CA ASN A 346 -1.33 5.24 6.22
C ASN A 346 -0.27 6.04 5.47
N CYS A 347 -0.42 6.14 4.16
CA CYS A 347 0.30 7.14 3.38
C CYS A 347 -0.57 7.66 2.25
N GLN A 348 -0.68 8.96 2.15
CA GLN A 348 -1.46 9.67 1.14
C GLN A 348 -0.70 10.88 0.65
N VAL A 349 -0.91 11.22 -0.61
CA VAL A 349 -0.30 12.36 -1.28
C VAL A 349 -1.35 13.23 -1.98
N ASN A 350 -1.08 14.52 -2.04
CA ASN A 350 -1.72 15.48 -2.92
C ASN A 350 -0.67 16.02 -3.89
N TRP A 351 -0.75 15.63 -5.15
CA TRP A 351 0.24 15.98 -6.17
C TRP A 351 0.14 17.45 -6.62
N HIS A 352 -1.06 18.06 -6.56
CA HIS A 352 -1.25 19.47 -6.90
C HIS A 352 -0.52 20.40 -5.91
N LYS A 353 -0.65 20.10 -4.63
CA LYS A 353 -0.11 20.91 -3.52
C LYS A 353 1.25 20.42 -3.03
N LYS A 354 1.84 19.40 -3.67
CA LYS A 354 3.10 18.77 -3.24
C LYS A 354 3.12 18.43 -1.75
N GLN A 355 2.04 17.81 -1.28
CA GLN A 355 1.83 17.43 0.11
C GLN A 355 1.81 15.92 0.27
N LEU A 356 2.40 15.44 1.37
CA LEU A 356 2.39 14.04 1.77
C LEU A 356 2.14 13.95 3.27
N ARG A 357 1.29 12.98 3.66
CA ARG A 357 1.08 12.58 5.05
C ARG A 357 1.26 11.06 5.17
N LEU A 358 2.19 10.67 6.03
CA LEU A 358 2.51 9.29 6.33
C LEU A 358 2.51 9.09 7.85
N TRP A 359 1.96 7.96 8.29
CA TRP A 359 2.19 7.46 9.64
C TRP A 359 2.20 5.93 9.68
N VAL A 360 2.99 5.42 10.62
CA VAL A 360 3.15 3.99 10.88
C VAL A 360 2.83 3.74 12.35
N ILE A 361 1.80 2.95 12.56
CA ILE A 361 1.37 2.47 13.87
C ILE A 361 1.08 0.99 13.69
N GLN A 362 1.82 0.12 14.37
CA GLN A 362 1.63 -1.32 14.30
C GLN A 362 0.67 -1.74 15.42
N SER A 363 -0.61 -1.38 15.25
CA SER A 363 -1.68 -1.64 16.21
C SER A 363 -2.83 -2.37 15.56
N ALA A 364 -3.10 -3.59 16.04
CA ALA A 364 -4.22 -4.42 15.61
C ALA A 364 -5.47 -4.17 16.45
N GLY A 365 -6.64 -4.26 15.82
CA GLY A 365 -7.94 -4.18 16.50
C GLY A 365 -8.31 -2.77 16.97
N GLY A 366 -9.51 -2.63 17.51
CA GLY A 366 -10.03 -1.43 18.13
C GLY A 366 -10.29 -0.25 17.19
N PRO A 367 -10.86 0.83 17.75
CA PRO A 367 -10.90 2.10 17.08
C PRO A 367 -9.49 2.66 16.93
N HIS A 368 -9.27 3.48 15.94
CA HIS A 368 -8.04 4.21 15.74
C HIS A 368 -8.29 5.71 16.06
N PRO A 369 -8.33 6.11 17.33
CA PRO A 369 -8.77 7.44 17.75
C PRO A 369 -7.84 8.55 17.25
N TRP A 370 -6.57 8.25 17.00
CA TRP A 370 -5.58 9.20 16.47
C TRP A 370 -5.85 9.60 15.00
N LYS A 371 -6.59 8.83 14.20
CA LYS A 371 -6.76 9.10 12.75
C LYS A 371 -7.27 10.51 12.45
N LYS A 372 -8.37 10.92 13.08
CA LYS A 372 -8.94 12.25 12.86
C LYS A 372 -8.01 13.37 13.37
N PRO A 373 -7.47 13.30 14.62
CA PRO A 373 -6.47 14.24 15.08
C PRO A 373 -5.21 14.33 14.19
N MET A 374 -4.67 13.21 13.70
CA MET A 374 -3.53 13.19 12.79
C MET A 374 -3.81 13.88 11.46
N ASN A 375 -5.01 13.72 10.90
CA ASN A 375 -5.41 14.46 9.70
C ASN A 375 -5.45 15.98 9.97
N LYS A 376 -6.01 16.41 11.10
CA LYS A 376 -6.03 17.83 11.51
C LYS A 376 -4.62 18.37 11.75
N ALA A 377 -3.75 17.59 12.36
CA ALA A 377 -2.34 17.97 12.55
C ALA A 377 -1.62 18.15 11.22
N ALA A 378 -1.83 17.26 10.25
CA ALA A 378 -1.30 17.41 8.91
C ALA A 378 -1.86 18.66 8.20
N GLU A 379 -3.17 18.92 8.28
CA GLU A 379 -3.79 20.12 7.72
C GLU A 379 -3.20 21.41 8.32
N LYS A 380 -2.98 21.43 9.64
CA LYS A 380 -2.33 22.54 10.32
C LYS A 380 -0.90 22.74 9.81
N PHE A 381 -0.09 21.68 9.74
CA PHE A 381 1.25 21.72 9.14
C PHE A 381 1.23 22.27 7.71
N PHE A 382 0.26 21.87 6.88
CA PHE A 382 0.17 22.33 5.49
C PHE A 382 -0.33 23.78 5.35
N SER A 383 -1.11 24.29 6.30
CA SER A 383 -1.67 25.66 6.25
C SER A 383 -0.69 26.72 6.77
N GLU A 384 0.19 26.38 7.68
CA GLU A 384 1.14 27.32 8.22
C GLU A 384 2.21 27.67 7.17
N SER A 385 2.46 28.97 6.97
CA SER A 385 3.59 29.46 6.17
C SER A 385 4.87 29.01 6.86
N LEU A 386 5.52 27.99 6.29
CA LEU A 386 6.73 27.43 6.86
C LEU A 386 7.87 28.45 6.74
N ASN A 387 8.09 29.16 7.81
CA ASN A 387 9.18 30.13 7.92
C ASN A 387 10.51 29.33 7.92
N THR A 388 11.19 29.29 6.79
CA THR A 388 12.42 28.53 6.58
C THR A 388 13.65 29.12 7.29
N SER A 389 13.51 30.24 7.99
CA SER A 389 14.58 30.92 8.73
C SER A 389 14.79 30.31 10.12
N GLY A 390 15.34 29.13 10.19
CA GLY A 390 15.71 28.56 11.48
C GLY A 390 15.70 27.03 11.48
N VAL A 391 16.74 26.45 10.90
CA VAL A 391 16.97 25.00 10.88
C VAL A 391 17.71 24.59 12.14
N ASP A 392 17.09 23.84 13.03
CA ASP A 392 17.80 23.03 14.02
C ASP A 392 17.62 21.54 13.71
N SER A 393 18.73 20.83 13.80
CA SER A 393 18.77 19.39 13.62
C SER A 393 18.08 18.71 14.82
N TYR A 394 16.86 18.21 14.63
CA TYR A 394 16.20 17.38 15.65
C TYR A 394 16.84 15.98 15.63
N THR A 395 17.59 15.67 16.65
CA THR A 395 17.94 14.31 17.03
C THR A 395 16.86 13.83 17.99
N GLY A 396 16.03 12.87 17.56
CA GLY A 396 15.03 12.25 18.42
C GLY A 396 15.68 11.68 19.68
N ARG A 397 15.47 12.34 20.81
CA ARG A 397 15.81 11.81 22.12
C ARG A 397 14.52 11.30 22.76
N VAL A 398 14.51 10.01 23.04
CA VAL A 398 13.60 9.40 24.00
C VAL A 398 13.95 10.00 25.36
N ARG A 399 13.04 10.74 26.01
CA ARG A 399 13.10 11.06 27.42
C ARG A 399 12.31 10.04 28.19
#